data_2c8454f54bb7712a95b84d24677ed619
#
_entry.id   2c8454f54bb7712a95b84d24677ed619
#
_cell.length_a   1.000
_cell.length_b   1.000
_cell.length_c   1.000
_cell.angle_alpha   90.00
_cell.angle_beta   90.00
_cell.angle_gamma   90.00
#
_symmetry.space_group_name_H-M   'P 1'
#
loop_
_entity.id
_entity.type
_entity.pdbx_description
1 polymer ?
#
loop_
_entity_poly.entity_id
_entity_poly.type
_entity_poly.pdbx_seq_one_letter_code
_entity_poly.pdbx_strand_id
1 'polypeptide(L)'
;MTRPDTLPGTHRIMAAIDATWPPAEYLEVGPWLLRRGDGGGQRVAAASTTDQSAEIAPAEQGMRAWGQTPLFRLTPDQAQLDRRLAEVGYTVKDPVALYAAPVASLANGRDETVKVFRVASPLAMVDEIWVRGGIGPGRRAVMARPTGPCMTLLARADDRPVGVAFVAVDGDIAMIHAIEVAPEHRRKGGGGLLMRGAASFAAEHGAEWLALAVTEANAPARALYERLGIALAGSYHYRIASG
;
A
#
# COMPACT_ATOMS: atom_id res chain seq x y z
N MET A 1 14.78 -4.91 23.44
CA MET A 1 14.45 -3.96 22.35
C MET A 1 13.42 -2.99 22.88
N THR A 2 13.79 -1.72 23.00
CA THR A 2 12.89 -0.63 23.42
C THR A 2 11.81 -0.46 22.35
N ARG A 3 10.56 -0.38 22.78
CA ARG A 3 9.40 -0.12 21.90
C ARG A 3 9.60 1.28 21.30
N PRO A 4 9.54 1.47 19.98
CA PRO A 4 9.58 2.83 19.43
C PRO A 4 8.34 3.57 19.94
N ASP A 5 8.58 4.70 20.62
CA ASP A 5 7.53 5.43 21.35
C ASP A 5 6.62 6.28 20.46
N THR A 6 6.98 6.45 19.18
CA THR A 6 6.24 7.34 18.26
C THR A 6 6.00 6.64 16.93
N LEU A 7 4.74 6.62 16.48
CA LEU A 7 4.37 6.10 15.15
C LEU A 7 5.15 6.81 14.03
N PRO A 8 5.51 6.09 12.97
CA PRO A 8 6.13 6.72 11.80
C PRO A 8 5.17 7.77 11.20
N GLY A 9 5.70 8.95 10.90
CA GLY A 9 4.92 10.03 10.31
C GLY A 9 4.43 9.71 8.89
N THR A 10 3.37 10.40 8.46
CA THR A 10 2.76 10.23 7.12
C THR A 10 3.79 10.22 6.00
N HIS A 11 4.71 11.19 5.96
CA HIS A 11 5.73 11.28 4.90
C HIS A 11 6.69 10.09 4.89
N ARG A 12 7.08 9.57 6.07
CA ARG A 12 7.95 8.38 6.13
C ARG A 12 7.23 7.15 5.60
N ILE A 13 5.92 6.97 5.93
CA ILE A 13 5.12 5.87 5.38
C ILE A 13 4.93 6.05 3.86
N MET A 14 4.71 7.28 3.39
CA MET A 14 4.57 7.55 1.96
C MET A 14 5.86 7.23 1.18
N ALA A 15 7.03 7.52 1.74
CA ALA A 15 8.31 7.13 1.16
C ALA A 15 8.46 5.59 1.11
N ALA A 16 8.08 4.91 2.19
CA ALA A 16 8.07 3.44 2.22
C ALA A 16 7.10 2.84 1.18
N ILE A 17 5.93 3.46 0.95
CA ILE A 17 5.03 3.06 -0.13
C ILE A 17 5.73 3.16 -1.48
N ASP A 18 6.39 4.27 -1.76
CA ASP A 18 7.06 4.49 -3.05
C ASP A 18 8.24 3.51 -3.27
N ALA A 19 8.95 3.14 -2.22
CA ALA A 19 10.04 2.14 -2.28
C ALA A 19 9.53 0.71 -2.42
N THR A 20 8.44 0.37 -1.74
CA THR A 20 7.92 -1.01 -1.65
C THR A 20 6.83 -1.33 -2.67
N TRP A 21 6.29 -0.30 -3.33
CA TRP A 21 5.29 -0.41 -4.39
C TRP A 21 5.57 0.61 -5.49
N PRO A 22 6.74 0.52 -6.17
CA PRO A 22 7.23 1.54 -7.10
C PRO A 22 6.48 1.50 -8.45
N PRO A 23 6.37 2.66 -9.14
CA PRO A 23 5.87 2.74 -10.51
C PRO A 23 6.84 2.06 -11.50
N ALA A 24 6.45 2.01 -12.76
CA ALA A 24 7.32 1.54 -13.82
C ALA A 24 8.45 2.54 -14.11
N GLU A 25 8.16 3.84 -13.94
CA GLU A 25 9.10 4.92 -14.19
C GLU A 25 8.75 6.13 -13.33
N TYR A 26 9.76 6.86 -12.90
CA TYR A 26 9.64 8.20 -12.33
C TYR A 26 10.10 9.23 -13.34
N LEU A 27 9.40 10.38 -13.40
CA LEU A 27 9.79 11.54 -14.18
C LEU A 27 9.63 12.80 -13.35
N GLU A 28 10.70 13.56 -13.22
CA GLU A 28 10.66 14.90 -12.62
C GLU A 28 10.29 15.93 -13.68
N VAL A 29 9.25 16.74 -13.40
CA VAL A 29 8.79 17.84 -14.24
C VAL A 29 8.68 19.08 -13.37
N GLY A 30 9.71 19.92 -13.37
CA GLY A 30 9.81 21.02 -12.42
C GLY A 30 9.77 20.51 -10.97
N PRO A 31 8.85 21.00 -10.12
CA PRO A 31 8.73 20.51 -8.74
C PRO A 31 7.90 19.23 -8.61
N TRP A 32 7.39 18.67 -9.70
CA TRP A 32 6.54 17.49 -9.71
C TRP A 32 7.32 16.21 -9.89
N LEU A 33 6.98 15.19 -9.10
CA LEU A 33 7.38 13.80 -9.31
C LEU A 33 6.20 13.04 -9.91
N LEU A 34 6.29 12.70 -11.19
CA LEU A 34 5.30 11.91 -11.91
C LEU A 34 5.64 10.41 -11.81
N ARG A 35 4.61 9.57 -11.88
CA ARG A 35 4.72 8.11 -11.83
C ARG A 35 4.02 7.49 -13.03
N ARG A 36 4.74 6.66 -13.80
CA ARG A 36 4.13 5.85 -14.85
C ARG A 36 3.62 4.54 -14.26
N GLY A 37 2.30 4.37 -14.26
CA GLY A 37 1.64 3.30 -13.52
C GLY A 37 1.56 1.97 -14.25
N ASP A 38 1.49 1.96 -15.58
CA ASP A 38 1.35 0.76 -16.44
C ASP A 38 0.27 -0.21 -15.93
N GLY A 39 -0.92 0.33 -15.57
CA GLY A 39 -2.03 -0.47 -15.05
C GLY A 39 -1.89 -0.91 -13.60
N GLY A 40 -0.86 -0.49 -12.88
CA GLY A 40 -0.62 -0.81 -11.46
C GLY A 40 -1.54 -0.11 -10.46
N GLY A 41 -2.46 0.75 -10.93
CA GLY A 41 -3.43 1.47 -10.12
C GLY A 41 -2.94 2.86 -9.70
N GLN A 42 -3.79 3.57 -8.95
CA GLN A 42 -3.61 4.99 -8.63
C GLN A 42 -2.31 5.29 -7.86
N ARG A 43 -1.92 4.41 -6.94
CA ARG A 43 -0.74 4.58 -6.09
C ARG A 43 0.54 4.79 -6.90
N VAL A 44 0.64 4.11 -8.04
CA VAL A 44 1.79 4.16 -8.95
C VAL A 44 1.54 5.02 -10.20
N ALA A 45 0.43 5.76 -10.27
CA ALA A 45 0.10 6.62 -11.40
C ALA A 45 -0.06 8.10 -11.00
N ALA A 46 -0.07 8.42 -9.71
CA ALA A 46 -0.31 9.76 -9.23
C ALA A 46 0.96 10.61 -9.20
N ALA A 47 0.82 11.88 -9.60
CA ALA A 47 1.83 12.91 -9.38
C ALA A 47 1.84 13.40 -7.93
N SER A 48 2.98 13.85 -7.45
CA SER A 48 3.15 14.48 -6.14
C SER A 48 4.19 15.59 -6.18
N THR A 49 4.09 16.56 -5.28
CA THR A 49 5.07 17.64 -5.09
C THR A 49 5.08 18.03 -3.62
N THR A 50 6.14 18.67 -3.17
CA THR A 50 6.20 19.37 -1.88
C THR A 50 5.92 20.86 -2.02
N ASP A 51 5.97 21.40 -3.25
CA ASP A 51 5.66 22.79 -3.53
C ASP A 51 4.15 22.99 -3.77
N GLN A 52 3.47 23.55 -2.79
CA GLN A 52 2.03 23.81 -2.86
C GLN A 52 1.66 24.94 -3.84
N SER A 53 2.64 25.72 -4.31
CA SER A 53 2.47 26.79 -5.31
C SER A 53 2.71 26.31 -6.74
N ALA A 54 3.20 25.09 -6.94
CA ALA A 54 3.55 24.52 -8.24
C ALA A 54 2.44 24.69 -9.28
N GLU A 55 2.79 25.02 -10.50
CA GLU A 55 1.86 25.04 -11.63
C GLU A 55 1.39 23.63 -11.97
N ILE A 56 0.08 23.46 -12.16
CA ILE A 56 -0.54 22.13 -12.36
C ILE A 56 -0.32 21.62 -13.80
N ALA A 57 -0.37 22.53 -14.79
CA ALA A 57 -0.34 22.18 -16.21
C ALA A 57 0.87 21.33 -16.65
N PRO A 58 2.11 21.56 -16.19
CA PRO A 58 3.23 20.70 -16.56
C PRO A 58 3.06 19.25 -16.12
N ALA A 59 2.52 19.02 -14.91
CA ALA A 59 2.24 17.67 -14.43
C ALA A 59 1.14 16.98 -15.24
N GLU A 60 0.07 17.71 -15.57
CA GLU A 60 -1.00 17.21 -16.44
C GLU A 60 -0.47 16.76 -17.80
N GLN A 61 0.33 17.61 -18.44
CA GLN A 61 0.92 17.31 -19.74
C GLN A 61 1.80 16.05 -19.69
N GLY A 62 2.65 15.95 -18.68
CA GLY A 62 3.49 14.76 -18.49
C GLY A 62 2.69 13.48 -18.30
N MET A 63 1.65 13.50 -17.46
CA MET A 63 0.79 12.33 -17.27
C MET A 63 0.00 11.98 -18.53
N ARG A 64 -0.55 12.97 -19.24
CA ARG A 64 -1.29 12.76 -20.51
C ARG A 64 -0.37 12.22 -21.62
N ALA A 65 0.90 12.60 -21.65
CA ALA A 65 1.87 12.06 -22.60
C ALA A 65 2.08 10.53 -22.43
N TRP A 66 1.85 10.01 -21.21
CA TRP A 66 1.83 8.57 -20.94
C TRP A 66 0.44 7.93 -21.14
N GLY A 67 -0.55 8.67 -21.61
CA GLY A 67 -1.94 8.20 -21.72
C GLY A 67 -2.63 8.03 -20.35
N GLN A 68 -2.10 8.64 -19.30
CA GLN A 68 -2.68 8.58 -17.97
C GLN A 68 -3.65 9.74 -17.73
N THR A 69 -4.75 9.48 -17.06
CA THR A 69 -5.62 10.53 -16.54
C THR A 69 -4.86 11.29 -15.45
N PRO A 70 -4.82 12.63 -15.49
CA PRO A 70 -4.19 13.42 -14.44
C PRO A 70 -4.75 13.10 -13.06
N LEU A 71 -3.84 12.72 -12.16
CA LEU A 71 -4.13 12.26 -10.82
C LEU A 71 -3.05 12.77 -9.87
N PHE A 72 -3.46 13.46 -8.81
CA PHE A 72 -2.55 14.04 -7.83
C PHE A 72 -2.74 13.38 -6.47
N ARG A 73 -1.65 13.02 -5.80
CA ARG A 73 -1.65 12.46 -4.45
C ARG A 73 -1.28 13.54 -3.45
N LEU A 74 -2.15 13.74 -2.45
CA LEU A 74 -2.08 14.83 -1.49
C LEU A 74 -2.16 14.31 -0.05
N THR A 75 -1.30 14.85 0.79
CA THR A 75 -1.32 14.65 2.24
C THR A 75 -2.08 15.81 2.95
N PRO A 76 -2.54 15.65 4.18
CA PRO A 76 -3.36 16.67 4.87
C PRO A 76 -2.67 18.04 5.03
N ASP A 77 -1.36 18.08 5.07
CA ASP A 77 -0.57 19.33 5.14
C ASP A 77 -0.50 20.10 3.83
N GLN A 78 -1.02 19.54 2.72
CA GLN A 78 -1.03 20.18 1.40
C GLN A 78 -2.37 20.88 1.07
N ALA A 79 -3.02 21.47 2.07
CA ALA A 79 -4.34 22.08 1.94
C ALA A 79 -4.42 23.23 0.92
N GLN A 80 -3.33 23.94 0.67
CA GLN A 80 -3.29 25.00 -0.36
C GLN A 80 -3.37 24.38 -1.76
N LEU A 81 -2.56 23.37 -2.05
CA LEU A 81 -2.57 22.69 -3.34
C LEU A 81 -3.91 21.97 -3.56
N ASP A 82 -4.47 21.37 -2.49
CA ASP A 82 -5.77 20.71 -2.55
C ASP A 82 -6.89 21.64 -2.98
N ARG A 83 -6.95 22.87 -2.42
CA ARG A 83 -7.92 23.89 -2.83
C ARG A 83 -7.73 24.32 -4.28
N ARG A 84 -6.49 24.58 -4.72
CA ARG A 84 -6.18 24.98 -6.11
C ARG A 84 -6.60 23.91 -7.11
N LEU A 85 -6.39 22.64 -6.81
CA LEU A 85 -6.86 21.54 -7.65
C LEU A 85 -8.39 21.48 -7.70
N ALA A 86 -9.08 21.70 -6.58
CA ALA A 86 -10.53 21.77 -6.55
C ALA A 86 -11.09 22.92 -7.40
N GLU A 87 -10.48 24.11 -7.33
CA GLU A 87 -10.86 25.29 -8.08
C GLU A 87 -10.76 25.09 -9.61
N VAL A 88 -9.82 24.28 -10.07
CA VAL A 88 -9.68 23.93 -11.50
C VAL A 88 -10.42 22.63 -11.86
N GLY A 89 -11.34 22.15 -11.01
CA GLY A 89 -12.30 21.10 -11.34
C GLY A 89 -11.86 19.67 -11.01
N TYR A 90 -10.77 19.47 -10.25
CA TYR A 90 -10.39 18.15 -9.77
C TYR A 90 -11.28 17.70 -8.62
N THR A 91 -11.76 16.47 -8.68
CA THR A 91 -12.60 15.85 -7.62
C THR A 91 -11.78 14.96 -6.71
N VAL A 92 -12.19 14.85 -5.44
CA VAL A 92 -11.55 13.92 -4.50
C VAL A 92 -11.86 12.49 -4.91
N LYS A 93 -10.81 11.66 -4.88
CA LYS A 93 -10.92 10.22 -5.14
C LYS A 93 -10.20 9.40 -4.07
N ASP A 94 -10.84 8.33 -3.65
CA ASP A 94 -10.30 7.29 -2.76
C ASP A 94 -9.48 7.85 -1.58
N PRO A 95 -10.10 8.48 -0.57
CA PRO A 95 -9.42 8.77 0.69
C PRO A 95 -8.82 7.50 1.29
N VAL A 96 -7.56 7.57 1.72
CA VAL A 96 -6.76 6.45 2.20
C VAL A 96 -6.27 6.70 3.61
N ALA A 97 -6.52 5.73 4.49
CA ALA A 97 -5.95 5.68 5.83
C ALA A 97 -4.64 4.90 5.82
N LEU A 98 -3.64 5.42 6.51
CA LEU A 98 -2.36 4.79 6.76
C LEU A 98 -2.37 4.22 8.17
N TYR A 99 -2.06 2.93 8.32
CA TYR A 99 -1.98 2.25 9.59
C TYR A 99 -0.57 1.75 9.82
N ALA A 100 -0.10 1.78 11.08
CA ALA A 100 1.19 1.22 11.46
C ALA A 100 1.13 0.61 12.86
N ALA A 101 1.96 -0.41 13.09
CA ALA A 101 2.18 -1.02 14.40
C ALA A 101 3.63 -1.45 14.53
N PRO A 102 4.18 -1.46 15.77
CA PRO A 102 5.46 -2.09 16.01
C PRO A 102 5.43 -3.57 15.60
N VAL A 103 6.43 -4.00 14.83
CA VAL A 103 6.55 -5.39 14.38
C VAL A 103 6.47 -6.36 15.56
N ALA A 104 7.13 -6.03 16.67
CA ALA A 104 7.14 -6.85 17.89
C ALA A 104 5.74 -7.07 18.50
N SER A 105 4.79 -6.15 18.29
CA SER A 105 3.42 -6.31 18.81
C SER A 105 2.57 -7.31 18.01
N LEU A 106 2.93 -7.54 16.75
CA LEU A 106 2.20 -8.42 15.84
C LEU A 106 2.82 -9.82 15.72
N ALA A 107 4.14 -9.94 15.95
CA ALA A 107 4.87 -11.19 15.82
C ALA A 107 4.53 -12.23 16.93
N ASN A 108 3.90 -11.81 18.02
CA ASN A 108 3.68 -12.60 19.23
C ASN A 108 2.32 -13.36 19.23
N GLY A 109 1.95 -14.05 18.17
CA GLY A 109 0.74 -14.85 18.14
C GLY A 109 1.00 -16.21 17.48
N ARG A 110 1.24 -17.24 18.28
CA ARG A 110 1.25 -18.63 17.77
C ARG A 110 -0.18 -19.12 17.68
N ASP A 111 -0.73 -19.13 16.48
CA ASP A 111 -1.89 -19.96 16.16
C ASP A 111 -1.37 -21.14 15.34
N GLU A 112 -1.33 -22.32 15.94
CA GLU A 112 -0.72 -23.52 15.34
C GLU A 112 -1.56 -24.12 14.20
N THR A 113 -2.80 -23.68 14.03
CA THR A 113 -3.76 -24.26 13.09
C THR A 113 -3.68 -23.64 11.69
N VAL A 114 -3.02 -22.48 11.55
CA VAL A 114 -2.92 -21.81 10.26
C VAL A 114 -1.49 -21.44 9.94
N LYS A 115 -1.05 -21.83 8.77
CA LYS A 115 0.33 -21.65 8.31
C LYS A 115 0.40 -20.55 7.27
N VAL A 116 1.37 -19.66 7.42
CA VAL A 116 1.74 -18.70 6.39
C VAL A 116 3.00 -19.21 5.70
N PHE A 117 2.90 -19.40 4.39
CA PHE A 117 4.01 -19.83 3.56
C PHE A 117 4.58 -18.63 2.80
N ARG A 118 5.88 -18.60 2.67
CA ARG A 118 6.60 -17.67 1.83
C ARG A 118 6.73 -18.26 0.44
N VAL A 119 6.30 -17.53 -0.56
CA VAL A 119 6.25 -17.98 -1.94
C VAL A 119 7.22 -17.14 -2.76
N ALA A 120 8.37 -17.72 -3.10
CA ALA A 120 9.40 -17.02 -3.86
C ALA A 120 9.07 -16.91 -5.36
N SER A 121 8.24 -17.80 -5.89
CA SER A 121 7.79 -17.79 -7.28
C SER A 121 6.27 -17.77 -7.36
N PRO A 122 5.68 -17.12 -8.36
CA PRO A 122 4.23 -17.11 -8.52
C PRO A 122 3.67 -18.53 -8.61
N LEU A 123 2.71 -18.84 -7.73
CA LEU A 123 1.93 -20.07 -7.81
C LEU A 123 0.57 -19.73 -8.41
N ALA A 124 0.04 -20.59 -9.29
CA ALA A 124 -1.26 -20.37 -9.92
C ALA A 124 -2.37 -20.07 -8.90
N MET A 125 -2.39 -20.78 -7.77
CA MET A 125 -3.38 -20.55 -6.70
C MET A 125 -3.27 -19.16 -6.05
N VAL A 126 -2.08 -18.60 -5.98
CA VAL A 126 -1.84 -17.22 -5.47
C VAL A 126 -2.42 -16.22 -6.46
N ASP A 127 -2.12 -16.39 -7.73
CA ASP A 127 -2.64 -15.56 -8.82
C ASP A 127 -4.17 -15.61 -8.90
N GLU A 128 -4.76 -16.79 -8.76
CA GLU A 128 -6.22 -16.96 -8.74
C GLU A 128 -6.89 -16.19 -7.61
N ILE A 129 -6.33 -16.21 -6.40
CA ILE A 129 -6.87 -15.45 -5.26
C ILE A 129 -6.80 -13.95 -5.55
N TRP A 130 -5.66 -13.45 -6.06
CA TRP A 130 -5.53 -12.04 -6.42
C TRP A 130 -6.47 -11.63 -7.54
N VAL A 131 -6.60 -12.42 -8.60
CA VAL A 131 -7.50 -12.13 -9.72
C VAL A 131 -8.96 -12.06 -9.25
N ARG A 132 -9.40 -12.99 -8.40
CA ARG A 132 -10.74 -12.96 -7.80
C ARG A 132 -10.97 -11.75 -6.91
N GLY A 133 -9.92 -11.27 -6.26
CA GLY A 133 -9.92 -10.04 -5.45
C GLY A 133 -9.78 -8.74 -6.25
N GLY A 134 -9.75 -8.80 -7.60
CA GLY A 134 -9.60 -7.63 -8.46
C GLY A 134 -8.16 -7.10 -8.55
N ILE A 135 -7.17 -7.89 -8.14
CA ILE A 135 -5.75 -7.56 -8.27
C ILE A 135 -5.22 -8.16 -9.58
N GLY A 136 -5.37 -7.37 -10.65
CA GLY A 136 -5.02 -7.78 -12.00
C GLY A 136 -3.52 -7.77 -12.31
N PRO A 137 -3.15 -8.11 -13.56
CA PRO A 137 -1.74 -8.27 -13.96
C PRO A 137 -0.92 -7.00 -13.78
N GLY A 138 -1.46 -5.79 -14.01
CA GLY A 138 -0.75 -4.54 -13.80
C GLY A 138 -0.31 -4.34 -12.35
N ARG A 139 -1.18 -4.63 -11.36
CA ARG A 139 -0.81 -4.56 -9.94
C ARG A 139 0.20 -5.64 -9.54
N ARG A 140 0.10 -6.84 -10.14
CA ARG A 140 1.08 -7.92 -9.91
C ARG A 140 2.44 -7.58 -10.48
N ALA A 141 2.50 -6.90 -11.62
CA ALA A 141 3.75 -6.42 -12.19
C ALA A 141 4.48 -5.42 -11.25
N VAL A 142 3.74 -4.65 -10.45
CA VAL A 142 4.36 -3.76 -9.43
C VAL A 142 5.13 -4.55 -8.39
N MET A 143 4.66 -5.73 -7.99
CA MET A 143 5.29 -6.57 -6.96
C MET A 143 6.69 -7.08 -7.36
N ALA A 144 7.02 -7.05 -8.64
CA ALA A 144 8.34 -7.45 -9.15
C ALA A 144 9.37 -6.30 -9.18
N ARG A 145 8.96 -5.07 -8.82
CA ARG A 145 9.81 -3.87 -8.96
C ARG A 145 10.58 -3.46 -7.71
N PRO A 146 10.15 -3.78 -6.46
CA PRO A 146 10.94 -3.43 -5.27
C PRO A 146 12.35 -4.02 -5.35
N THR A 147 13.34 -3.22 -4.97
CA THR A 147 14.75 -3.63 -4.94
C THR A 147 15.19 -4.12 -3.57
N GLY A 148 14.43 -3.80 -2.53
CA GLY A 148 14.63 -4.28 -1.17
C GLY A 148 14.04 -5.68 -0.92
N PRO A 149 14.20 -6.20 0.31
CA PRO A 149 13.62 -7.49 0.69
C PRO A 149 12.10 -7.49 0.48
N CYS A 150 11.60 -8.47 -0.26
CA CYS A 150 10.16 -8.61 -0.49
C CYS A 150 9.75 -10.08 -0.59
N MET A 151 8.47 -10.36 -0.33
CA MET A 151 7.95 -11.71 -0.31
C MET A 151 6.45 -11.76 -0.56
N THR A 152 6.00 -12.75 -1.31
CA THR A 152 4.59 -13.14 -1.36
C THR A 152 4.26 -14.08 -0.19
N LEU A 153 3.17 -13.81 0.48
CA LEU A 153 2.66 -14.61 1.59
C LEU A 153 1.40 -15.35 1.17
N LEU A 154 1.33 -16.65 1.46
CA LEU A 154 0.18 -17.51 1.25
C LEU A 154 -0.28 -18.05 2.61
N ALA A 155 -1.47 -17.65 3.06
CA ALA A 155 -2.11 -18.22 4.24
C ALA A 155 -2.91 -19.47 3.87
N ARG A 156 -2.76 -20.55 4.65
CA ARG A 156 -3.51 -21.80 4.53
C ARG A 156 -4.20 -22.13 5.84
N ALA A 157 -5.44 -22.60 5.73
CA ALA A 157 -6.22 -23.18 6.81
C ALA A 157 -6.84 -24.48 6.32
N ASP A 158 -6.86 -25.52 7.14
CA ASP A 158 -7.41 -26.84 6.79
C ASP A 158 -6.88 -27.34 5.44
N ASP A 159 -5.57 -27.20 5.23
CA ASP A 159 -4.86 -27.54 4.00
C ASP A 159 -5.32 -26.83 2.71
N ARG A 160 -6.13 -25.77 2.85
CA ARG A 160 -6.60 -24.95 1.73
C ARG A 160 -5.98 -23.56 1.73
N PRO A 161 -5.68 -22.98 0.56
CA PRO A 161 -5.27 -21.59 0.45
C PRO A 161 -6.45 -20.68 0.82
N VAL A 162 -6.26 -19.80 1.80
CA VAL A 162 -7.32 -18.92 2.31
C VAL A 162 -7.09 -17.45 2.03
N GLY A 163 -5.85 -17.06 1.74
CA GLY A 163 -5.54 -15.66 1.45
C GLY A 163 -4.09 -15.47 1.07
N VAL A 164 -3.81 -14.32 0.48
CA VAL A 164 -2.50 -13.92 -0.01
C VAL A 164 -2.21 -12.47 0.32
N ALA A 165 -0.92 -12.11 0.42
CA ALA A 165 -0.46 -10.73 0.54
C ALA A 165 0.94 -10.60 -0.05
N PHE A 166 1.36 -9.38 -0.30
CA PHE A 166 2.74 -9.03 -0.64
C PHE A 166 3.31 -8.14 0.45
N VAL A 167 4.52 -8.44 0.91
CA VAL A 167 5.25 -7.64 1.89
C VAL A 167 6.60 -7.22 1.31
N ALA A 168 7.00 -5.98 1.55
CA ALA A 168 8.32 -5.48 1.17
C ALA A 168 8.85 -4.52 2.24
N VAL A 169 10.17 -4.41 2.35
CA VAL A 169 10.86 -3.66 3.42
C VAL A 169 11.63 -2.48 2.83
N ASP A 170 11.49 -1.33 3.47
CA ASP A 170 12.25 -0.11 3.23
C ASP A 170 12.78 0.43 4.55
N GLY A 171 14.06 0.14 4.85
CA GLY A 171 14.71 0.53 6.10
C GLY A 171 13.97 0.00 7.33
N ASP A 172 13.48 0.89 8.15
CA ASP A 172 12.77 0.60 9.40
C ASP A 172 11.29 0.23 9.22
N ILE A 173 10.72 0.37 8.01
CA ILE A 173 9.32 0.09 7.72
C ILE A 173 9.17 -1.07 6.73
N ALA A 174 8.40 -2.08 7.12
CA ALA A 174 7.83 -3.04 6.20
C ALA A 174 6.42 -2.61 5.81
N MET A 175 6.11 -2.65 4.52
CA MET A 175 4.77 -2.38 4.00
C MET A 175 4.12 -3.69 3.55
N ILE A 176 2.89 -3.93 3.99
CA ILE A 176 2.08 -5.03 3.47
C ILE A 176 1.08 -4.50 2.45
N HIS A 177 1.06 -5.11 1.27
CA HIS A 177 0.27 -4.73 0.11
C HIS A 177 -0.60 -5.88 -0.37
N ALA A 178 -1.59 -5.58 -1.19
CA ALA A 178 -2.37 -6.58 -1.95
C ALA A 178 -2.90 -7.72 -1.07
N ILE A 179 -3.34 -7.40 0.14
CA ILE A 179 -3.94 -8.37 1.07
C ILE A 179 -5.28 -8.79 0.49
N GLU A 180 -5.44 -10.07 0.19
CA GLU A 180 -6.70 -10.64 -0.27
C GLU A 180 -7.00 -11.94 0.46
N VAL A 181 -8.21 -12.05 0.98
CA VAL A 181 -8.73 -13.27 1.61
C VAL A 181 -9.90 -13.75 0.78
N ALA A 182 -9.83 -15.01 0.33
CA ALA A 182 -10.87 -15.61 -0.48
C ALA A 182 -12.25 -15.46 0.19
N PRO A 183 -13.31 -15.05 -0.53
CA PRO A 183 -14.61 -14.69 0.06
C PRO A 183 -15.15 -15.75 1.01
N GLU A 184 -15.04 -17.02 0.66
CA GLU A 184 -15.49 -18.19 1.43
C GLU A 184 -14.69 -18.43 2.72
N HIS A 185 -13.51 -17.79 2.84
CA HIS A 185 -12.62 -17.87 4.00
C HIS A 185 -12.53 -16.57 4.80
N ARG A 186 -13.30 -15.54 4.44
CA ARG A 186 -13.35 -14.28 5.19
C ARG A 186 -13.94 -14.52 6.58
N ARG A 187 -13.56 -13.63 7.53
CA ARG A 187 -13.99 -13.66 8.95
C ARG A 187 -13.55 -14.91 9.74
N LYS A 188 -12.63 -15.71 9.17
CA LYS A 188 -12.05 -16.91 9.79
C LYS A 188 -10.57 -16.69 10.19
N GLY A 189 -10.13 -15.47 10.38
CA GLY A 189 -8.78 -15.15 10.86
C GLY A 189 -7.69 -15.00 9.78
N GLY A 190 -7.96 -15.33 8.49
CA GLY A 190 -6.96 -15.31 7.41
C GLY A 190 -6.19 -14.00 7.25
N GLY A 191 -6.88 -12.86 7.37
CA GLY A 191 -6.21 -11.55 7.32
C GLY A 191 -5.24 -11.31 8.48
N GLY A 192 -5.63 -11.72 9.70
CA GLY A 192 -4.75 -11.62 10.87
C GLY A 192 -3.49 -12.48 10.75
N LEU A 193 -3.61 -13.62 10.08
CA LEU A 193 -2.47 -14.50 9.79
C LEU A 193 -1.48 -13.87 8.83
N LEU A 194 -1.99 -13.29 7.73
CA LEU A 194 -1.16 -12.56 6.78
C LEU A 194 -0.43 -11.41 7.45
N MET A 195 -1.09 -10.68 8.36
CA MET A 195 -0.46 -9.61 9.14
C MET A 195 0.67 -10.14 10.03
N ARG A 196 0.47 -11.27 10.73
CA ARG A 196 1.53 -11.90 11.54
C ARG A 196 2.68 -12.43 10.68
N GLY A 197 2.37 -13.06 9.54
CA GLY A 197 3.39 -13.51 8.59
C GLY A 197 4.23 -12.36 8.04
N ALA A 198 3.59 -11.23 7.74
CA ALA A 198 4.30 -10.02 7.32
C ALA A 198 5.17 -9.45 8.44
N ALA A 199 4.68 -9.42 9.69
CA ALA A 199 5.46 -8.98 10.83
C ALA A 199 6.68 -9.88 11.09
N SER A 200 6.54 -11.22 10.94
CA SER A 200 7.68 -12.15 11.03
C SER A 200 8.73 -11.86 9.95
N PHE A 201 8.30 -11.67 8.70
CA PHE A 201 9.19 -11.31 7.61
C PHE A 201 9.88 -9.96 7.87
N ALA A 202 9.14 -8.97 8.35
CA ALA A 202 9.65 -7.64 8.70
C ALA A 202 10.74 -7.71 9.79
N ALA A 203 10.50 -8.49 10.87
CA ALA A 203 11.45 -8.68 11.97
C ALA A 203 12.77 -9.28 11.48
N GLU A 204 12.72 -10.28 10.60
CA GLU A 204 13.92 -10.94 10.05
C GLU A 204 14.77 -10.01 9.17
N HIS A 205 14.15 -8.96 8.61
CA HIS A 205 14.84 -7.97 7.77
C HIS A 205 15.07 -6.65 8.51
N GLY A 206 14.95 -6.62 9.84
CA GLY A 206 15.31 -5.49 10.68
C GLY A 206 14.32 -4.33 10.69
N ALA A 207 13.12 -4.50 10.11
CA ALA A 207 12.09 -3.47 10.20
C ALA A 207 11.52 -3.40 11.62
N GLU A 208 11.30 -2.18 12.10
CA GLU A 208 10.70 -1.91 13.42
C GLU A 208 9.17 -1.78 13.31
N TRP A 209 8.69 -1.36 12.16
CA TRP A 209 7.29 -1.08 11.89
C TRP A 209 6.73 -1.94 10.77
N LEU A 210 5.49 -2.42 10.96
CA LEU A 210 4.66 -2.92 9.87
C LEU A 210 3.57 -1.90 9.58
N ALA A 211 3.51 -1.42 8.33
CA ALA A 211 2.54 -0.42 7.91
C ALA A 211 1.74 -0.89 6.68
N LEU A 212 0.62 -0.23 6.45
CA LEU A 212 -0.26 -0.48 5.31
C LEU A 212 -1.06 0.75 4.92
N ALA A 213 -1.59 0.76 3.71
CA ALA A 213 -2.51 1.76 3.20
C ALA A 213 -3.82 1.10 2.76
N VAL A 214 -4.95 1.62 3.22
CA VAL A 214 -6.29 1.11 2.91
C VAL A 214 -7.24 2.26 2.60
N THR A 215 -8.13 2.10 1.62
CA THR A 215 -9.17 3.10 1.37
C THR A 215 -10.10 3.23 2.58
N GLU A 216 -10.50 4.43 2.93
CA GLU A 216 -11.40 4.68 4.06
C GLU A 216 -12.73 3.95 3.91
N ALA A 217 -13.16 3.73 2.68
CA ALA A 217 -14.37 2.98 2.36
C ALA A 217 -14.30 1.49 2.73
N ASN A 218 -13.10 0.93 2.93
CA ASN A 218 -12.94 -0.49 3.29
C ASN A 218 -13.09 -0.70 4.81
N ALA A 219 -14.29 -0.47 5.32
CA ALA A 219 -14.60 -0.62 6.74
C ALA A 219 -14.25 -2.02 7.31
N PRO A 220 -14.48 -3.14 6.62
CA PRO A 220 -14.10 -4.46 7.15
C PRO A 220 -12.60 -4.63 7.38
N ALA A 221 -11.76 -4.10 6.49
CA ALA A 221 -10.31 -4.16 6.64
C ALA A 221 -9.83 -3.25 7.78
N ARG A 222 -10.35 -2.03 7.87
CA ARG A 222 -10.05 -1.10 8.96
C ARG A 222 -10.38 -1.70 10.32
N ALA A 223 -11.56 -2.28 10.47
CA ALA A 223 -11.96 -2.97 11.71
C ALA A 223 -11.05 -4.17 12.07
N LEU A 224 -10.47 -4.85 11.08
CA LEU A 224 -9.46 -5.89 11.33
C LEU A 224 -8.19 -5.26 11.91
N TYR A 225 -7.68 -4.19 11.31
CA TYR A 225 -6.43 -3.55 11.76
C TYR A 225 -6.56 -2.99 13.18
N GLU A 226 -7.66 -2.33 13.47
CA GLU A 226 -7.98 -1.81 14.81
C GLU A 226 -8.02 -2.93 15.87
N ARG A 227 -8.66 -4.07 15.56
CA ARG A 227 -8.68 -5.25 16.47
C ARG A 227 -7.29 -5.87 16.69
N LEU A 228 -6.39 -5.73 15.72
CA LEU A 228 -5.01 -6.20 15.85
C LEU A 228 -4.12 -5.17 16.58
N GLY A 229 -4.68 -4.04 17.04
CA GLY A 229 -3.93 -3.00 17.71
C GLY A 229 -3.05 -2.18 16.77
N ILE A 230 -3.34 -2.19 15.46
CA ILE A 230 -2.63 -1.39 14.47
C ILE A 230 -3.24 0.00 14.48
N ALA A 231 -2.42 1.01 14.75
CA ALA A 231 -2.90 2.37 14.95
C ALA A 231 -2.97 3.16 13.64
N LEU A 232 -3.91 4.11 13.57
CA LEU A 232 -3.95 5.09 12.49
C LEU A 232 -2.73 6.03 12.62
N ALA A 233 -1.91 6.07 11.58
CA ALA A 233 -0.65 6.82 11.53
C ALA A 233 -0.72 8.05 10.60
N GLY A 234 -1.76 8.17 9.80
CA GLY A 234 -1.95 9.27 8.88
C GLY A 234 -2.97 8.97 7.79
N SER A 235 -3.04 9.85 6.81
CA SER A 235 -3.93 9.69 5.66
C SER A 235 -3.39 10.42 4.43
N TYR A 236 -3.96 10.11 3.29
CA TYR A 236 -3.82 10.87 2.05
C TYR A 236 -5.05 10.66 1.17
N HIS A 237 -5.21 11.48 0.15
CA HIS A 237 -6.25 11.27 -0.86
C HIS A 237 -5.71 11.60 -2.25
N TYR A 238 -6.54 11.31 -3.24
CA TYR A 238 -6.25 11.72 -4.61
C TYR A 238 -7.20 12.82 -5.07
N ARG A 239 -6.70 13.67 -5.97
CA ARG A 239 -7.49 14.54 -6.83
C ARG A 239 -7.38 14.03 -8.26
N ILE A 240 -8.52 13.77 -8.91
CA ILE A 240 -8.59 13.27 -10.28
C ILE A 240 -9.27 14.29 -11.18
N ALA A 241 -8.76 14.44 -12.41
CA ALA A 241 -9.43 15.23 -13.42
C ALA A 241 -10.83 14.67 -13.69
N SER A 242 -11.82 15.55 -13.73
CA SER A 242 -13.14 15.20 -14.27
C SER A 242 -13.00 14.83 -15.74
N GLY A 243 -13.51 13.66 -16.13
CA GLY A 243 -13.48 13.19 -17.52
C GLY A 243 -14.35 14.04 -18.43
#